data_ec59b2e53bafb236b4e8fbedcef68bb0
#
_entry.id   ec59b2e53bafb236b4e8fbedcef68bb0
#
_cell.length_a   1.000
_cell.length_b   1.000
_cell.length_c   1.000
_cell.angle_alpha   90.00
_cell.angle_beta   90.00
_cell.angle_gamma   90.00
#
_symmetry.space_group_name_H-M   'P 1'
#
loop_
_entity.id
_entity.type
_entity.pdbx_description
1 polymer ?
#
loop_
_entity_poly.entity_id
_entity_poly.type
_entity_poly.pdbx_seq_one_letter_code
_entity_poly.pdbx_strand_id
1 'polypeptide(L)'
;MTFKQDKFKIVLWITALVIPFICGGIILSLMMDANQAFTKFGFFEFIFSDQWNYTPGHESYGALPFITGTLLTTLLALLFCIPFSLPVALFNGEYYKGTKKAAILGTVTDLLAGIPSIIYGLWGF
;
A
#
# COMPACT_ATOMS: atom_id res chain seq x y z
N MET A 1 0.67 -32.01 -28.16
CA MET A 1 0.82 -30.57 -27.84
C MET A 1 0.75 -30.26 -26.32
N THR A 2 0.66 -31.22 -25.43
CA THR A 2 0.48 -31.10 -23.98
C THR A 2 1.75 -30.79 -23.20
N PHE A 3 2.91 -31.29 -23.59
CA PHE A 3 4.19 -31.13 -22.87
C PHE A 3 4.69 -29.69 -22.71
N LYS A 4 4.32 -28.79 -23.61
CA LYS A 4 4.73 -27.38 -23.57
C LYS A 4 3.85 -26.56 -22.60
N GLN A 5 2.59 -26.97 -22.42
CA GLN A 5 1.65 -26.34 -21.50
C GLN A 5 1.98 -26.64 -20.03
N ASP A 6 2.51 -27.84 -19.75
CA ASP A 6 2.84 -28.21 -18.37
C ASP A 6 4.06 -27.46 -17.86
N LYS A 7 5.09 -27.28 -18.68
CA LYS A 7 6.28 -26.46 -18.34
C LYS A 7 5.92 -24.99 -18.12
N PHE A 8 5.02 -24.44 -18.94
CA PHE A 8 4.55 -23.07 -18.78
C PHE A 8 3.76 -22.87 -17.48
N LYS A 9 2.89 -23.81 -17.14
CA LYS A 9 2.16 -23.81 -15.86
C LYS A 9 3.11 -23.88 -14.66
N ILE A 10 4.14 -24.72 -14.71
CA ILE A 10 5.11 -24.82 -13.63
C ILE A 10 5.86 -23.49 -13.44
N VAL A 11 6.28 -22.85 -14.53
CA VAL A 11 6.94 -21.53 -14.45
C VAL A 11 6.01 -20.48 -13.83
N LEU A 12 4.72 -20.47 -14.23
CA LEU A 12 3.73 -19.56 -13.65
C LEU A 12 3.51 -19.82 -12.16
N TRP A 13 3.45 -21.07 -11.73
CA TRP A 13 3.32 -21.41 -10.32
C TRP A 13 4.53 -20.99 -9.50
N ILE A 14 5.73 -21.21 -10.02
CA ILE A 14 6.97 -20.79 -9.35
C ILE A 14 7.00 -19.26 -9.21
N THR A 15 6.73 -18.52 -10.28
CA THR A 15 6.68 -17.04 -10.23
C THR A 15 5.59 -16.52 -9.31
N ALA A 16 4.42 -17.17 -9.29
CA ALA A 16 3.34 -16.80 -8.37
C ALA A 16 3.70 -17.03 -6.89
N LEU A 17 4.53 -18.02 -6.59
CA LEU A 17 4.99 -18.30 -5.22
C LEU A 17 6.09 -17.33 -4.74
N VAL A 18 6.83 -16.69 -5.64
CA VAL A 18 7.91 -15.75 -5.27
C VAL A 18 7.35 -14.56 -4.50
N ILE A 19 6.20 -14.00 -4.92
CA ILE A 19 5.61 -12.83 -4.27
C ILE A 19 5.20 -13.13 -2.81
N PRO A 20 4.40 -14.16 -2.51
CA PRO A 20 4.05 -14.47 -1.12
C PRO A 20 5.27 -14.89 -0.28
N PHE A 21 6.29 -15.48 -0.89
CA PHE A 21 7.53 -15.81 -0.19
C PHE A 21 8.30 -14.56 0.23
N ILE A 22 8.42 -13.56 -0.65
CA ILE A 22 9.03 -12.27 -0.35
C ILE A 22 8.21 -11.54 0.72
N CYS A 23 6.88 -11.49 0.58
CA CYS A 23 6.00 -10.88 1.58
C CYS A 23 6.13 -11.55 2.95
N GLY A 24 6.19 -12.87 2.98
CA GLY A 24 6.43 -13.63 4.21
C GLY A 24 7.77 -13.30 4.85
N GLY A 25 8.83 -13.20 4.06
CA GLY A 25 10.15 -12.79 4.52
C GLY A 25 10.18 -11.39 5.13
N ILE A 26 9.49 -10.44 4.49
CA ILE A 26 9.36 -9.06 5.02
C ILE A 26 8.60 -9.07 6.35
N ILE A 27 7.48 -9.79 6.44
CA ILE A 27 6.69 -9.89 7.67
C ILE A 27 7.53 -10.48 8.80
N LEU A 28 8.25 -11.56 8.53
CA LEU A 28 9.12 -12.19 9.53
C LEU A 28 10.22 -11.23 10.00
N SER A 29 10.88 -10.53 9.08
CA SER A 29 11.91 -9.53 9.43
C SER A 29 11.33 -8.43 10.33
N LEU A 30 10.18 -7.86 9.93
CA LEU A 30 9.51 -6.82 10.71
C LEU A 30 9.07 -7.32 12.10
N MET A 31 8.61 -8.56 12.21
CA MET A 31 8.26 -9.16 13.51
C MET A 31 9.48 -9.32 14.42
N MET A 32 10.63 -9.71 13.86
CA MET A 32 11.86 -9.85 14.62
C MET A 32 12.36 -8.48 15.13
N ASP A 33 12.34 -7.47 14.29
CA ASP A 33 12.74 -6.10 14.64
C ASP A 33 11.76 -5.49 15.66
N ALA A 34 10.46 -5.67 15.47
CA ALA A 34 9.43 -5.22 16.40
C ALA A 34 9.58 -5.86 17.78
N ASN A 35 9.93 -7.16 17.84
CA ASN A 35 10.14 -7.85 19.11
C ASN A 35 11.27 -7.23 19.93
N GLN A 36 12.34 -6.76 19.28
CA GLN A 36 13.43 -6.05 19.97
C GLN A 36 12.95 -4.71 20.56
N ALA A 37 12.13 -3.96 19.83
CA ALA A 37 11.57 -2.71 20.33
C ALA A 37 10.61 -2.96 21.51
N PHE A 38 9.74 -3.96 21.41
CA PHE A 38 8.78 -4.30 22.46
C PHE A 38 9.45 -4.82 23.74
N THR A 39 10.54 -5.55 23.63
CA THR A 39 11.32 -6.02 24.80
C THR A 39 12.08 -4.88 25.49
N LYS A 40 12.53 -3.86 24.72
CA LYS A 40 13.28 -2.73 25.27
C LYS A 40 12.38 -1.65 25.88
N PHE A 41 11.25 -1.33 25.24
CA PHE A 41 10.40 -0.20 25.61
C PHE A 41 9.04 -0.62 26.18
N GLY A 42 8.65 -1.89 26.05
CA GLY A 42 7.30 -2.34 26.37
C GLY A 42 6.31 -2.11 25.24
N PHE A 43 5.38 -3.06 25.04
CA PHE A 43 4.42 -3.01 23.93
C PHE A 43 3.48 -1.79 23.99
N PHE A 44 2.89 -1.55 25.16
CA PHE A 44 1.93 -0.44 25.33
C PHE A 44 2.62 0.93 25.29
N GLU A 45 3.77 1.04 25.94
CA GLU A 45 4.54 2.29 25.93
C GLU A 45 5.02 2.64 24.53
N PHE A 46 5.52 1.67 23.77
CA PHE A 46 5.92 1.89 22.39
C PHE A 46 4.76 2.34 21.49
N ILE A 47 3.56 1.76 21.62
CA ILE A 47 2.41 2.11 20.75
C ILE A 47 1.79 3.45 21.13
N PHE A 48 1.66 3.76 22.42
CA PHE A 48 0.90 4.92 22.90
C PHE A 48 1.78 6.11 23.31
N SER A 49 3.10 5.99 23.31
CA SER A 49 3.98 7.13 23.55
C SER A 49 4.04 8.05 22.35
N ASP A 50 4.01 9.34 22.61
CA ASP A 50 4.22 10.43 21.65
C ASP A 50 5.65 10.96 21.63
N GLN A 51 6.49 10.46 22.54
CA GLN A 51 7.85 10.93 22.71
C GLN A 51 8.79 10.27 21.70
N TRP A 52 9.58 11.08 21.02
CA TRP A 52 10.64 10.64 20.12
C TRP A 52 11.95 11.33 20.52
N ASN A 53 12.78 10.63 21.26
CA ASN A 53 14.06 11.14 21.73
C ASN A 53 15.19 10.16 21.39
N TYR A 54 16.20 10.64 20.69
CA TYR A 54 17.38 9.87 20.29
C TYR A 54 18.62 10.20 21.12
N THR A 55 18.49 10.98 22.21
CA THR A 55 19.62 11.36 23.06
C THR A 55 20.16 10.14 23.81
N PRO A 56 21.46 9.81 23.70
CA PRO A 56 22.04 8.68 24.40
C PRO A 56 21.78 8.73 25.90
N GLY A 57 21.24 7.66 26.47
CA GLY A 57 20.85 7.56 27.88
C GLY A 57 19.44 8.02 28.23
N HIS A 58 18.73 8.68 27.31
CA HIS A 58 17.32 9.08 27.44
C HIS A 58 16.52 8.71 26.20
N GLU A 59 16.84 7.58 25.59
CA GLU A 59 16.20 7.11 24.37
C GLU A 59 14.74 6.75 24.64
N SER A 60 13.83 7.39 23.92
CA SER A 60 12.39 7.06 23.91
C SER A 60 11.90 7.06 22.48
N TYR A 61 11.22 5.97 22.08
CA TYR A 61 10.69 5.82 20.72
C TYR A 61 9.21 5.45 20.81
N GLY A 62 8.34 6.43 20.54
CA GLY A 62 6.89 6.24 20.52
C GLY A 62 6.37 6.12 19.09
N ALA A 63 5.48 5.17 18.83
CA ALA A 63 4.88 4.95 17.52
C ALA A 63 3.60 5.79 17.29
N LEU A 64 3.02 6.39 18.33
CA LEU A 64 1.75 7.10 18.26
C LEU A 64 1.71 8.20 17.17
N PRO A 65 2.73 9.08 17.02
CA PRO A 65 2.72 10.11 15.99
C PRO A 65 2.67 9.52 14.56
N PHE A 66 3.36 8.41 14.33
CA PHE A 66 3.37 7.73 13.04
C PHE A 66 2.04 7.05 12.73
N ILE A 67 1.43 6.40 13.74
CA ILE A 67 0.13 5.75 13.61
C ILE A 67 -0.96 6.81 13.34
N THR A 68 -1.01 7.87 14.15
CA THR A 68 -2.00 8.94 13.99
C THR A 68 -1.81 9.70 12.68
N GLY A 69 -0.57 10.00 12.29
CA GLY A 69 -0.26 10.62 11.01
C GLY A 69 -0.72 9.77 9.83
N THR A 70 -0.44 8.47 9.84
CA THR A 70 -0.86 7.55 8.78
C THR A 70 -2.38 7.43 8.71
N LEU A 71 -3.06 7.30 9.84
CA LEU A 71 -4.52 7.24 9.88
C LEU A 71 -5.16 8.53 9.37
N LEU A 72 -4.67 9.68 9.83
CA LEU A 72 -5.18 10.98 9.42
C LEU A 72 -5.02 11.20 7.92
N THR A 73 -3.83 10.99 7.39
CA THR A 73 -3.56 11.15 5.95
C THR A 73 -4.37 10.18 5.10
N THR A 74 -4.54 8.94 5.55
CA THR A 74 -5.37 7.95 4.86
C THR A 74 -6.84 8.34 4.86
N LEU A 75 -7.38 8.77 6.00
CA LEU A 75 -8.78 9.23 6.10
C LEU A 75 -9.04 10.46 5.22
N LEU A 76 -8.12 11.43 5.23
CA LEU A 76 -8.22 12.60 4.36
C LEU A 76 -8.15 12.22 2.88
N ALA A 77 -7.22 11.33 2.51
CA ALA A 77 -7.12 10.84 1.14
C ALA A 77 -8.41 10.15 0.69
N LEU A 78 -9.00 9.29 1.52
CA LEU A 78 -10.27 8.63 1.21
C LEU A 78 -11.44 9.61 1.11
N LEU A 79 -11.50 10.61 2.00
CA LEU A 79 -12.52 11.63 2.01
C LEU A 79 -12.56 12.41 0.69
N PHE A 80 -11.40 12.70 0.12
CA PHE A 80 -11.30 13.37 -1.19
C PHE A 80 -11.44 12.39 -2.35
N CYS A 81 -10.86 11.20 -2.26
CA CYS A 81 -10.85 10.25 -3.37
C CYS A 81 -12.25 9.69 -3.69
N ILE A 82 -13.03 9.30 -2.66
CA ILE A 82 -14.32 8.63 -2.85
C ILE A 82 -15.31 9.48 -3.67
N PRO A 83 -15.57 10.77 -3.34
CA PRO A 83 -16.54 11.58 -4.07
C PRO A 83 -16.15 11.82 -5.53
N PHE A 84 -14.89 11.77 -5.89
CA PHE A 84 -14.44 11.93 -7.28
C PHE A 84 -14.38 10.60 -8.04
N SER A 85 -13.92 9.52 -7.39
CA SER A 85 -13.79 8.23 -8.05
C SER A 85 -15.12 7.53 -8.30
N LEU A 86 -16.09 7.69 -7.39
CA LEU A 86 -17.39 7.03 -7.50
C LEU A 86 -18.19 7.47 -8.73
N PRO A 87 -18.33 8.77 -9.05
CA PRO A 87 -18.95 9.20 -10.31
C PRO A 87 -18.23 8.67 -11.54
N VAL A 88 -16.89 8.72 -11.57
CA VAL A 88 -16.10 8.20 -12.71
C VAL A 88 -16.35 6.71 -12.91
N ALA A 89 -16.38 5.93 -11.84
CA ALA A 89 -16.64 4.50 -11.88
C ALA A 89 -18.07 4.19 -12.38
N LEU A 90 -19.08 4.93 -11.89
CA LEU A 90 -20.47 4.78 -12.32
C LEU A 90 -20.66 5.18 -13.79
N PHE A 91 -20.08 6.30 -14.21
CA PHE A 91 -20.13 6.73 -15.61
C PHE A 91 -19.52 5.69 -16.55
N ASN A 92 -18.38 5.15 -16.18
CA ASN A 92 -17.66 4.19 -17.03
C ASN A 92 -18.30 2.80 -17.02
N GLY A 93 -18.77 2.34 -15.85
CA GLY A 93 -19.29 0.99 -15.66
C GLY A 93 -20.77 0.82 -16.01
N GLU A 94 -21.59 1.84 -15.78
CA GLU A 94 -23.05 1.74 -15.88
C GLU A 94 -23.61 2.63 -17.01
N TYR A 95 -23.42 3.94 -16.95
CA TYR A 95 -24.10 4.89 -17.85
C TYR A 95 -23.58 4.90 -19.29
N TYR A 96 -22.29 4.74 -19.49
CA TYR A 96 -21.66 4.79 -20.83
C TYR A 96 -21.02 3.47 -21.24
N LYS A 97 -21.40 2.38 -20.59
CA LYS A 97 -20.90 1.02 -20.91
C LYS A 97 -21.00 0.73 -22.40
N GLY A 98 -19.89 0.35 -23.03
CA GLY A 98 -19.81 0.02 -24.45
C GLY A 98 -19.77 1.22 -25.41
N THR A 99 -19.70 2.46 -24.91
CA THR A 99 -19.57 3.65 -25.75
C THR A 99 -18.10 4.05 -25.96
N LYS A 100 -17.82 4.78 -27.05
CA LYS A 100 -16.49 5.34 -27.29
C LYS A 100 -16.04 6.28 -26.16
N LYS A 101 -16.96 6.97 -25.50
CA LYS A 101 -16.67 7.85 -24.36
C LYS A 101 -16.14 7.08 -23.16
N ALA A 102 -16.77 5.95 -22.83
CA ALA A 102 -16.30 5.08 -21.76
C ALA A 102 -14.92 4.48 -22.08
N ALA A 103 -14.68 4.10 -23.33
CA ALA A 103 -13.39 3.58 -23.75
C ALA A 103 -12.26 4.62 -23.59
N ILE A 104 -12.52 5.89 -23.98
CA ILE A 104 -11.56 6.98 -23.81
C ILE A 104 -11.30 7.25 -22.33
N LEU A 105 -12.36 7.37 -21.53
CA LEU A 105 -12.26 7.62 -20.09
C LEU A 105 -11.50 6.48 -19.38
N GLY A 106 -11.80 5.23 -19.74
CA GLY A 106 -11.09 4.05 -19.25
C GLY A 106 -9.60 4.11 -19.57
N THR A 107 -9.25 4.39 -20.82
CA THR A 107 -7.84 4.51 -21.25
C THR A 107 -7.12 5.62 -20.48
N VAL A 108 -7.75 6.77 -20.27
CA VAL A 108 -7.16 7.87 -19.50
C VAL A 108 -6.95 7.44 -18.04
N THR A 109 -7.92 6.77 -17.45
CA THR A 109 -7.80 6.25 -16.07
C THR A 109 -6.68 5.22 -15.95
N ASP A 110 -6.56 4.31 -16.91
CA ASP A 110 -5.50 3.30 -16.94
C ASP A 110 -4.10 3.93 -17.10
N LEU A 111 -3.99 4.95 -17.95
CA LEU A 111 -2.74 5.72 -18.10
C LEU A 111 -2.35 6.44 -16.80
N LEU A 112 -3.31 7.09 -16.15
CA LEU A 112 -3.08 7.74 -14.86
C LEU A 112 -2.71 6.72 -13.76
N ALA A 113 -3.37 5.58 -13.73
CA ALA A 113 -3.05 4.51 -12.78
C ALA A 113 -1.66 3.88 -13.02
N GLY A 114 -1.15 3.96 -14.25
CA GLY A 114 0.20 3.50 -14.62
C GLY A 114 1.33 4.39 -14.10
N ILE A 115 1.04 5.62 -13.67
CA ILE A 115 2.05 6.53 -13.11
C ILE A 115 2.35 6.14 -11.66
N PRO A 116 3.63 5.87 -11.29
CA PRO A 116 3.99 5.57 -9.91
C PRO A 116 3.53 6.65 -8.93
N SER A 117 2.95 6.26 -7.81
CA SER A 117 2.37 7.17 -6.81
C SER A 117 3.37 8.21 -6.26
N ILE A 118 4.66 7.87 -6.26
CA ILE A 118 5.73 8.78 -5.84
C ILE A 118 5.82 10.02 -6.74
N ILE A 119 5.50 9.89 -8.04
CA ILE A 119 5.50 11.01 -8.99
C ILE A 119 4.38 11.99 -8.64
N TYR A 120 3.19 11.47 -8.31
CA TYR A 120 2.09 12.32 -7.83
C TYR A 120 2.42 13.03 -6.52
N GLY A 121 3.09 12.33 -5.59
CA GLY A 121 3.56 12.93 -4.34
C GLY A 121 4.56 14.06 -4.55
N LEU A 122 5.52 13.88 -5.45
CA LEU A 122 6.51 14.91 -5.80
C LEU A 122 5.89 16.10 -6.54
N TRP A 123 4.85 15.86 -7.33
CA TRP A 123 4.18 16.93 -8.09
C TRP A 123 3.23 17.76 -7.24
N GLY A 124 2.73 17.18 -6.15
CA GLY A 124 1.87 17.88 -5.18
C GLY A 124 2.62 18.68 -4.11
N PHE A 125 3.96 18.61 -4.11
CA PHE A 125 4.83 19.32 -3.17
C PHE A 125 5.30 20.65 -3.78
#